data_6fe19876823e06e039220d9004ca0b46
#
_entry.id   6fe19876823e06e039220d9004ca0b46
#
_cell.length_a   1.000
_cell.length_b   1.000
_cell.length_c   1.000
_cell.angle_alpha   90.00
_cell.angle_beta   90.00
_cell.angle_gamma   90.00
#
_symmetry.space_group_name_H-M   'P 1'
#
loop_
_entity.id
_entity.type
_entity.pdbx_description
1 polymer ?
#
loop_
_entity_poly.entity_id
_entity_poly.type
_entity_poly.pdbx_seq_one_letter_code
_entity_poly.pdbx_strand_id
1 'polypeptide(L)'
;MVEIRKRIGLVFQYPEYQLFEETVAKDVAFGPKNLGLSQEEIDSRVKEAVTMVGLDYDQIKDRSPFELSGGQKRRVAIAGVIAMGPEVLILDEPTAGLDPKAHKDILSMIEEVHRLTGNITILVSHNMADVARLSDKILVIDSGHLVVCGTPKEVFSQTEELEKVGLDLPPITRLTEELRKRGMKIEPTILSIDEAAGQIAEYLKARGNG
;
A
#
# COMPACT_ATOMS: atom_id res chain seq x y z
N MET A 1 -0.58 19.21 19.49
CA MET A 1 -1.27 18.03 18.93
C MET A 1 -2.10 18.35 17.68
N VAL A 2 -2.82 19.46 17.61
CA VAL A 2 -3.67 19.83 16.44
C VAL A 2 -2.84 19.97 15.16
N GLU A 3 -1.69 20.60 15.21
CA GLU A 3 -0.81 20.84 14.04
C GLU A 3 -0.27 19.52 13.41
N ILE A 4 0.06 18.52 14.25
CA ILE A 4 0.53 17.23 13.74
C ILE A 4 -0.59 16.50 12.97
N ARG A 5 -1.82 16.55 13.49
CA ARG A 5 -2.98 15.90 12.85
C ARG A 5 -3.34 16.49 11.48
N LYS A 6 -2.95 17.74 11.20
CA LYS A 6 -3.14 18.35 9.88
C LYS A 6 -2.16 17.82 8.84
N ARG A 7 -0.99 17.36 9.28
CA ARG A 7 0.10 16.88 8.42
C ARG A 7 0.09 15.37 8.18
N ILE A 8 -0.63 14.60 9.03
CA ILE A 8 -0.66 13.15 8.97
C ILE A 8 -2.07 12.69 8.64
N GLY A 9 -2.23 11.99 7.53
CA GLY A 9 -3.43 11.26 7.17
C GLY A 9 -3.32 9.80 7.61
N LEU A 10 -4.34 9.28 8.26
CA LEU A 10 -4.41 7.89 8.69
C LEU A 10 -5.63 7.22 8.09
N VAL A 11 -5.40 6.16 7.35
CA VAL A 11 -6.40 5.25 6.81
C VAL A 11 -6.37 3.98 7.65
N PHE A 12 -7.42 3.72 8.40
CA PHE A 12 -7.52 2.52 9.23
C PHE A 12 -7.88 1.28 8.40
N GLN A 13 -7.72 0.11 8.99
CA GLN A 13 -8.21 -1.14 8.45
C GLN A 13 -9.73 -1.07 8.23
N TYR A 14 -10.21 -1.54 7.06
CA TYR A 14 -11.62 -1.42 6.62
C TYR A 14 -12.14 0.02 6.59
N PRO A 15 -11.49 0.92 5.84
CA PRO A 15 -11.79 2.36 5.88
C PRO A 15 -13.21 2.67 5.38
N GLU A 16 -13.84 1.77 4.62
CA GLU A 16 -15.22 1.88 4.14
C GLU A 16 -16.27 1.94 5.26
N TYR A 17 -15.96 1.50 6.46
CA TYR A 17 -16.86 1.62 7.62
C TYR A 17 -16.85 3.02 8.25
N GLN A 18 -15.96 3.89 7.81
CA GLN A 18 -15.88 5.27 8.29
C GLN A 18 -16.74 6.25 7.48
N LEU A 19 -17.36 5.79 6.39
CA LEU A 19 -18.25 6.59 5.56
C LEU A 19 -19.59 6.81 6.30
N PHE A 20 -20.06 8.06 6.36
CA PHE A 20 -21.24 8.42 7.14
C PHE A 20 -22.10 9.53 6.53
N GLU A 21 -21.60 10.25 5.54
CA GLU A 21 -22.32 11.36 4.90
C GLU A 21 -23.35 10.88 3.86
N GLU A 22 -24.26 11.77 3.50
CA GLU A 22 -25.31 11.47 2.51
C GLU A 22 -24.78 11.28 1.09
N THR A 23 -23.71 12.00 0.73
CA THR A 23 -23.11 11.94 -0.60
C THR A 23 -21.59 11.78 -0.53
N VAL A 24 -21.01 11.19 -1.57
CA VAL A 24 -19.56 11.03 -1.72
C VAL A 24 -18.83 12.36 -1.60
N ALA A 25 -19.32 13.41 -2.27
CA ALA A 25 -18.68 14.73 -2.20
C ALA A 25 -18.68 15.29 -0.78
N LYS A 26 -19.77 15.13 -0.02
CA LYS A 26 -19.85 15.59 1.38
C LYS A 26 -18.90 14.80 2.28
N ASP A 27 -18.81 13.47 2.07
CA ASP A 27 -17.96 12.59 2.87
C ASP A 27 -16.47 12.94 2.67
N VAL A 28 -16.03 13.05 1.43
CA VAL A 28 -14.64 13.43 1.10
C VAL A 28 -14.34 14.87 1.55
N ALA A 29 -15.33 15.78 1.53
CA ALA A 29 -15.17 17.16 1.99
C ALA A 29 -15.04 17.31 3.51
N PHE A 30 -15.38 16.29 4.29
CA PHE A 30 -15.42 16.38 5.75
C PHE A 30 -14.07 16.78 6.37
N GLY A 31 -12.99 16.13 5.95
CA GLY A 31 -11.62 16.44 6.39
C GLY A 31 -11.20 17.89 6.06
N PRO A 32 -11.23 18.29 4.78
CA PRO A 32 -10.95 19.66 4.34
C PRO A 32 -11.75 20.75 5.06
N LYS A 33 -13.06 20.52 5.31
CA LYS A 33 -13.90 21.44 6.10
C LYS A 33 -13.37 21.61 7.51
N ASN A 34 -12.99 20.55 8.18
CA ASN A 34 -12.44 20.59 9.54
C ASN A 34 -11.06 21.27 9.61
N LEU A 35 -10.35 21.34 8.48
CA LEU A 35 -9.11 22.12 8.37
C LEU A 35 -9.38 23.62 8.20
N GLY A 36 -10.63 24.03 7.98
CA GLY A 36 -11.02 25.44 7.83
C GLY A 36 -10.68 26.03 6.46
N LEU A 37 -10.62 25.19 5.41
CA LEU A 37 -10.36 25.64 4.05
C LEU A 37 -11.56 26.38 3.47
N SER A 38 -11.34 27.23 2.46
CA SER A 38 -12.39 27.89 1.72
C SER A 38 -13.21 26.87 0.89
N GLN A 39 -14.46 27.21 0.56
CA GLN A 39 -15.32 26.31 -0.21
C GLN A 39 -14.70 25.97 -1.57
N GLU A 40 -14.06 26.93 -2.22
CA GLU A 40 -13.41 26.74 -3.51
C GLU A 40 -12.23 25.73 -3.41
N GLU A 41 -11.41 25.84 -2.35
CA GLU A 41 -10.33 24.87 -2.08
C GLU A 41 -10.87 23.49 -1.75
N ILE A 42 -11.96 23.40 -0.98
CA ILE A 42 -12.62 22.13 -0.66
C ILE A 42 -13.08 21.43 -1.94
N ASP A 43 -13.82 22.16 -2.80
CA ASP A 43 -14.38 21.59 -4.04
C ASP A 43 -13.27 21.10 -4.98
N SER A 44 -12.17 21.86 -5.11
CA SER A 44 -11.00 21.44 -5.89
C SER A 44 -10.36 20.17 -5.31
N ARG A 45 -10.06 20.15 -4.02
CA ARG A 45 -9.42 19.00 -3.36
C ARG A 45 -10.26 17.74 -3.38
N VAL A 46 -11.57 17.89 -3.21
CA VAL A 46 -12.51 16.75 -3.28
C VAL A 46 -12.50 16.14 -4.68
N LYS A 47 -12.60 16.97 -5.72
CA LYS A 47 -12.54 16.50 -7.11
C LYS A 47 -11.22 15.81 -7.42
N GLU A 48 -10.11 16.43 -7.05
CA GLU A 48 -8.76 15.89 -7.25
C GLU A 48 -8.59 14.55 -6.53
N ALA A 49 -8.94 14.46 -5.24
CA ALA A 49 -8.78 13.25 -4.45
C ALA A 49 -9.62 12.07 -4.98
N VAL A 50 -10.88 12.33 -5.38
CA VAL A 50 -11.75 11.31 -5.99
C VAL A 50 -11.17 10.81 -7.31
N THR A 51 -10.60 11.72 -8.12
CA THR A 51 -9.95 11.36 -9.38
C THR A 51 -8.67 10.56 -9.14
N MET A 52 -7.84 10.94 -8.17
CA MET A 52 -6.59 10.24 -7.82
C MET A 52 -6.83 8.78 -7.41
N VAL A 53 -7.95 8.50 -6.74
CA VAL A 53 -8.30 7.11 -6.39
C VAL A 53 -8.97 6.33 -7.53
N GLY A 54 -8.97 6.89 -8.76
CA GLY A 54 -9.47 6.25 -9.97
C GLY A 54 -11.00 6.16 -10.05
N LEU A 55 -11.70 7.12 -9.47
CA LEU A 55 -13.15 7.26 -9.58
C LEU A 55 -13.52 8.48 -10.43
N ASP A 56 -14.61 8.35 -11.20
CA ASP A 56 -15.16 9.46 -11.96
C ASP A 56 -15.98 10.35 -11.03
N TYR A 57 -15.45 11.54 -10.72
CA TYR A 57 -16.07 12.47 -9.78
C TYR A 57 -17.49 12.86 -10.19
N ASP A 58 -17.71 13.18 -11.46
CA ASP A 58 -19.01 13.67 -11.91
C ASP A 58 -20.10 12.60 -11.87
N GLN A 59 -19.72 11.33 -11.99
CA GLN A 59 -20.66 10.20 -11.88
C GLN A 59 -21.02 9.83 -10.45
N ILE A 60 -20.15 10.10 -9.46
CA ILE A 60 -20.36 9.58 -8.10
C ILE A 60 -20.57 10.64 -7.04
N LYS A 61 -20.22 11.91 -7.29
CA LYS A 61 -20.20 12.98 -6.27
C LYS A 61 -21.50 13.13 -5.49
N ASP A 62 -22.65 12.98 -6.19
CA ASP A 62 -24.00 13.14 -5.63
C ASP A 62 -24.61 11.81 -5.16
N ARG A 63 -23.93 10.68 -5.38
CA ARG A 63 -24.42 9.37 -4.95
C ARG A 63 -24.16 9.16 -3.46
N SER A 64 -25.02 8.36 -2.83
CA SER A 64 -24.79 7.89 -1.47
C SER A 64 -23.57 6.94 -1.45
N PRO A 65 -22.62 7.12 -0.51
CA PRO A 65 -21.51 6.17 -0.33
C PRO A 65 -22.04 4.74 -0.09
N PHE A 66 -23.20 4.59 0.54
CA PHE A 66 -23.78 3.29 0.87
C PHE A 66 -24.26 2.48 -0.34
N GLU A 67 -24.50 3.15 -1.48
CA GLU A 67 -24.91 2.52 -2.74
C GLU A 67 -23.73 2.04 -3.61
N LEU A 68 -22.50 2.35 -3.20
CA LEU A 68 -21.29 1.99 -3.92
C LEU A 68 -20.88 0.54 -3.66
N SER A 69 -20.13 -0.06 -4.59
CA SER A 69 -19.47 -1.35 -4.34
C SER A 69 -18.44 -1.23 -3.22
N GLY A 70 -18.07 -2.34 -2.57
CA GLY A 70 -17.08 -2.34 -1.48
C GLY A 70 -15.74 -1.70 -1.89
N GLY A 71 -15.25 -2.01 -3.11
CA GLY A 71 -14.03 -1.40 -3.63
C GLY A 71 -14.17 0.11 -3.89
N GLN A 72 -15.33 0.57 -4.36
CA GLN A 72 -15.58 2.00 -4.52
C GLN A 72 -15.68 2.72 -3.15
N LYS A 73 -16.36 2.11 -2.17
CA LYS A 73 -16.42 2.64 -0.79
C LYS A 73 -15.03 2.84 -0.21
N ARG A 74 -14.17 1.82 -0.34
CA ARG A 74 -12.78 1.90 0.14
C ARG A 74 -12.00 3.02 -0.53
N ARG A 75 -12.14 3.19 -1.84
CA ARG A 75 -11.52 4.28 -2.59
C ARG A 75 -12.02 5.66 -2.12
N VAL A 76 -13.32 5.81 -1.88
CA VAL A 76 -13.91 7.05 -1.35
C VAL A 76 -13.37 7.37 0.04
N ALA A 77 -13.29 6.39 0.93
CA ALA A 77 -12.74 6.59 2.27
C ALA A 77 -11.26 7.02 2.24
N ILE A 78 -10.45 6.41 1.36
CA ILE A 78 -9.06 6.81 1.14
C ILE A 78 -8.99 8.23 0.54
N ALA A 79 -9.88 8.58 -0.41
CA ALA A 79 -9.96 9.92 -0.98
C ALA A 79 -10.26 10.98 0.08
N GLY A 80 -11.10 10.68 1.08
CA GLY A 80 -11.39 11.59 2.20
C GLY A 80 -10.15 11.95 3.01
N VAL A 81 -9.20 11.02 3.16
CA VAL A 81 -7.92 11.28 3.81
C VAL A 81 -6.98 12.05 2.90
N ILE A 82 -6.89 11.69 1.62
CA ILE A 82 -6.03 12.35 0.62
C ILE A 82 -6.44 13.81 0.42
N ALA A 83 -7.75 14.11 0.41
CA ALA A 83 -8.28 15.46 0.25
C ALA A 83 -7.79 16.47 1.30
N MET A 84 -7.36 15.99 2.46
CA MET A 84 -6.72 16.83 3.47
C MET A 84 -5.33 17.34 3.07
N GLY A 85 -4.68 16.71 2.06
CA GLY A 85 -3.34 17.04 1.60
C GLY A 85 -2.26 16.69 2.63
N PRO A 86 -2.22 15.48 3.18
CA PRO A 86 -1.27 15.11 4.23
C PRO A 86 0.15 15.03 3.69
N GLU A 87 1.14 15.46 4.49
CA GLU A 87 2.56 15.26 4.21
C GLU A 87 2.99 13.80 4.45
N VAL A 88 2.31 13.12 5.37
CA VAL A 88 2.52 11.70 5.68
C VAL A 88 1.18 10.99 5.59
N LEU A 89 1.10 9.98 4.72
CA LEU A 89 -0.07 9.10 4.58
C LEU A 89 0.25 7.74 5.21
N ILE A 90 -0.49 7.37 6.24
CA ILE A 90 -0.39 6.07 6.90
C ILE A 90 -1.58 5.22 6.47
N LEU A 91 -1.31 4.02 5.98
CA LEU A 91 -2.30 3.05 5.51
C LEU A 91 -2.14 1.77 6.34
N ASP A 92 -3.12 1.49 7.18
CA ASP A 92 -3.14 0.31 8.04
C ASP A 92 -3.95 -0.80 7.38
N GLU A 93 -3.26 -1.84 6.89
CA GLU A 93 -3.84 -2.99 6.18
C GLU A 93 -4.87 -2.60 5.11
N PRO A 94 -4.53 -1.71 4.15
CA PRO A 94 -5.50 -1.13 3.22
C PRO A 94 -6.14 -2.14 2.27
N THR A 95 -5.60 -3.35 2.17
CA THR A 95 -6.07 -4.43 1.31
C THR A 95 -6.75 -5.58 2.05
N ALA A 96 -6.90 -5.47 3.38
CA ALA A 96 -7.52 -6.52 4.19
C ALA A 96 -8.93 -6.88 3.69
N GLY A 97 -9.20 -8.20 3.56
CA GLY A 97 -10.50 -8.72 3.18
C GLY A 97 -10.89 -8.56 1.71
N LEU A 98 -9.97 -8.11 0.84
CA LEU A 98 -10.21 -7.99 -0.60
C LEU A 98 -9.88 -9.28 -1.34
N ASP A 99 -10.58 -9.51 -2.45
CA ASP A 99 -10.19 -10.53 -3.42
C ASP A 99 -8.88 -10.15 -4.13
N PRO A 100 -8.17 -11.11 -4.78
CA PRO A 100 -6.84 -10.83 -5.36
C PRO A 100 -6.81 -9.72 -6.41
N LYS A 101 -7.90 -9.50 -7.14
CA LYS A 101 -7.98 -8.44 -8.15
C LYS A 101 -8.13 -7.07 -7.47
N ALA A 102 -9.09 -6.95 -6.57
CA ALA A 102 -9.32 -5.71 -5.82
C ALA A 102 -8.10 -5.34 -4.97
N HIS A 103 -7.41 -6.33 -4.38
CA HIS A 103 -6.15 -6.17 -3.67
C HIS A 103 -5.09 -5.47 -4.56
N LYS A 104 -4.83 -6.03 -5.75
CA LYS A 104 -3.88 -5.46 -6.70
C LYS A 104 -4.28 -4.06 -7.15
N ASP A 105 -5.57 -3.84 -7.42
CA ASP A 105 -6.10 -2.55 -7.87
C ASP A 105 -5.93 -1.46 -6.79
N ILE A 106 -6.10 -1.78 -5.51
CA ILE A 106 -5.87 -0.84 -4.39
C ILE A 106 -4.38 -0.53 -4.23
N LEU A 107 -3.50 -1.52 -4.30
CA LEU A 107 -2.06 -1.26 -4.20
C LEU A 107 -1.56 -0.39 -5.36
N SER A 108 -1.99 -0.65 -6.59
CA SER A 108 -1.62 0.17 -7.75
C SER A 108 -2.16 1.61 -7.63
N MET A 109 -3.35 1.77 -7.05
CA MET A 109 -3.88 3.10 -6.73
C MET A 109 -3.02 3.81 -5.67
N ILE A 110 -2.57 3.13 -4.62
CA ILE A 110 -1.71 3.70 -3.58
C ILE A 110 -0.37 4.14 -4.18
N GLU A 111 0.25 3.33 -5.04
CA GLU A 111 1.48 3.68 -5.76
C GLU A 111 1.29 4.96 -6.60
N GLU A 112 0.17 5.04 -7.32
CA GLU A 112 -0.13 6.21 -8.14
C GLU A 112 -0.39 7.47 -7.30
N VAL A 113 -1.13 7.35 -6.19
CA VAL A 113 -1.32 8.45 -5.22
C VAL A 113 0.01 8.93 -4.69
N HIS A 114 0.90 8.02 -4.24
CA HIS A 114 2.24 8.38 -3.76
C HIS A 114 3.04 9.12 -4.83
N ARG A 115 3.02 8.63 -6.08
CA ARG A 115 3.72 9.24 -7.21
C ARG A 115 3.21 10.67 -7.52
N LEU A 116 1.89 10.88 -7.42
CA LEU A 116 1.26 12.17 -7.73
C LEU A 116 1.45 13.19 -6.61
N THR A 117 1.39 12.76 -5.35
CA THR A 117 1.45 13.66 -4.20
C THR A 117 2.87 13.91 -3.70
N GLY A 118 3.79 12.98 -3.91
CA GLY A 118 5.16 13.03 -3.37
C GLY A 118 5.23 13.00 -1.84
N ASN A 119 4.16 12.60 -1.16
CA ASN A 119 4.12 12.50 0.29
C ASN A 119 4.93 11.30 0.81
N ILE A 120 5.21 11.26 2.11
CA ILE A 120 5.74 10.06 2.75
C ILE A 120 4.58 9.09 2.95
N THR A 121 4.64 7.92 2.32
CA THR A 121 3.63 6.86 2.50
C THR A 121 4.16 5.77 3.43
N ILE A 122 3.44 5.49 4.51
CA ILE A 122 3.72 4.40 5.44
C ILE A 122 2.65 3.33 5.25
N LEU A 123 3.06 2.17 4.74
CA LEU A 123 2.19 1.01 4.57
C LEU A 123 2.43 0.02 5.71
N VAL A 124 1.40 -0.23 6.53
CA VAL A 124 1.40 -1.33 7.50
C VAL A 124 0.75 -2.53 6.82
N SER A 125 1.49 -3.63 6.73
CA SER A 125 1.00 -4.86 6.10
C SER A 125 1.72 -6.08 6.65
N HIS A 126 1.01 -7.21 6.70
CA HIS A 126 1.58 -8.54 6.94
C HIS A 126 1.81 -9.35 5.65
N ASN A 127 1.52 -8.78 4.49
CA ASN A 127 1.79 -9.41 3.20
C ASN A 127 3.21 -9.07 2.74
N MET A 128 4.13 -10.00 2.94
CA MET A 128 5.55 -9.78 2.63
C MET A 128 5.83 -9.56 1.14
N ALA A 129 4.98 -10.07 0.24
CA ALA A 129 5.13 -9.81 -1.19
C ALA A 129 4.81 -8.34 -1.54
N ASP A 130 3.77 -7.77 -0.93
CA ASP A 130 3.43 -6.35 -1.11
C ASP A 130 4.50 -5.45 -0.53
N VAL A 131 4.95 -5.76 0.70
CA VAL A 131 6.03 -5.03 1.38
C VAL A 131 7.32 -5.06 0.55
N ALA A 132 7.71 -6.23 0.02
CA ALA A 132 8.91 -6.36 -0.81
C ALA A 132 8.83 -5.54 -2.11
N ARG A 133 7.63 -5.43 -2.69
CA ARG A 133 7.41 -4.75 -3.96
C ARG A 133 7.31 -3.23 -3.84
N LEU A 134 6.66 -2.75 -2.77
CA LEU A 134 6.23 -1.36 -2.66
C LEU A 134 7.16 -0.49 -1.81
N SER A 135 7.97 -1.09 -0.95
CA SER A 135 8.73 -0.32 0.04
C SER A 135 10.13 0.04 -0.45
N ASP A 136 10.54 1.29 -0.22
CA ASP A 136 11.95 1.70 -0.28
C ASP A 136 12.68 1.31 1.00
N LYS A 137 11.96 1.30 2.13
CA LYS A 137 12.50 0.99 3.45
C LYS A 137 11.47 0.23 4.28
N ILE A 138 11.93 -0.80 4.99
CA ILE A 138 11.12 -1.64 5.86
C ILE A 138 11.56 -1.42 7.30
N LEU A 139 10.58 -1.34 8.20
CA LEU A 139 10.76 -1.38 9.65
C LEU A 139 9.99 -2.58 10.17
N VAL A 140 10.68 -3.51 10.80
CA VAL A 140 10.08 -4.65 11.48
C VAL A 140 9.97 -4.32 12.96
N ILE A 141 8.74 -4.31 13.47
CA ILE A 141 8.44 -3.99 14.87
C ILE A 141 7.81 -5.22 15.51
N ASP A 142 8.34 -5.64 16.64
CA ASP A 142 7.76 -6.67 17.49
C ASP A 142 7.72 -6.18 18.93
N SER A 143 6.59 -6.42 19.60
CA SER A 143 6.37 -6.08 21.02
C SER A 143 6.78 -4.65 21.39
N GLY A 144 6.58 -3.69 20.47
CA GLY A 144 6.92 -2.27 20.63
C GLY A 144 8.39 -1.92 20.41
N HIS A 145 9.21 -2.87 19.98
CA HIS A 145 10.64 -2.69 19.70
C HIS A 145 10.94 -2.81 18.20
N LEU A 146 11.85 -1.96 17.72
CA LEU A 146 12.37 -2.08 16.37
C LEU A 146 13.36 -3.26 16.32
N VAL A 147 13.03 -4.28 15.55
CA VAL A 147 13.85 -5.51 15.38
C VAL A 147 14.83 -5.36 14.24
N VAL A 148 14.32 -4.98 13.05
CA VAL A 148 15.12 -4.82 11.83
C VAL A 148 14.68 -3.57 11.10
N CYS A 149 15.62 -2.86 10.48
CA CYS A 149 15.33 -1.70 9.62
C CYS A 149 16.33 -1.67 8.47
N GLY A 150 15.83 -1.53 7.24
CA GLY A 150 16.69 -1.46 6.05
C GLY A 150 15.88 -1.46 4.75
N THR A 151 16.57 -1.57 3.63
CA THR A 151 15.97 -1.82 2.32
C THR A 151 15.32 -3.22 2.29
N PRO A 152 14.40 -3.50 1.36
CA PRO A 152 13.82 -4.84 1.24
C PRO A 152 14.87 -5.97 1.14
N LYS A 153 15.94 -5.78 0.37
CA LYS A 153 17.01 -6.78 0.26
C LYS A 153 17.74 -7.00 1.59
N GLU A 154 18.05 -5.94 2.31
CA GLU A 154 18.71 -6.03 3.62
C GLU A 154 17.84 -6.72 4.66
N VAL A 155 16.55 -6.39 4.69
CA VAL A 155 15.61 -6.97 5.66
C VAL A 155 15.35 -8.44 5.36
N PHE A 156 14.98 -8.78 4.11
CA PHE A 156 14.67 -10.17 3.75
C PHE A 156 15.90 -11.08 3.65
N SER A 157 17.13 -10.56 3.70
CA SER A 157 18.32 -11.36 3.87
C SER A 157 18.52 -11.87 5.32
N GLN A 158 17.83 -11.25 6.30
CA GLN A 158 17.92 -11.61 7.72
C GLN A 158 16.84 -12.62 8.11
N THR A 159 16.79 -13.75 7.41
CA THR A 159 15.73 -14.76 7.56
C THR A 159 15.53 -15.22 9.01
N GLU A 160 16.62 -15.49 9.73
CA GLU A 160 16.57 -15.96 11.13
C GLU A 160 15.94 -14.94 12.07
N GLU A 161 16.21 -13.64 11.87
CA GLU A 161 15.61 -12.57 12.69
C GLU A 161 14.12 -12.40 12.39
N LEU A 162 13.71 -12.55 11.13
CA LEU A 162 12.30 -12.50 10.74
C LEU A 162 11.52 -13.69 11.30
N GLU A 163 12.08 -14.90 11.21
CA GLU A 163 11.46 -16.11 11.75
C GLU A 163 11.25 -16.05 13.28
N LYS A 164 12.18 -15.44 14.03
CA LYS A 164 12.03 -15.26 15.49
C LYS A 164 10.81 -14.43 15.88
N VAL A 165 10.41 -13.49 15.03
CA VAL A 165 9.23 -12.64 15.24
C VAL A 165 7.99 -13.14 14.47
N GLY A 166 8.05 -14.35 13.93
CA GLY A 166 6.92 -14.99 13.23
C GLY A 166 6.62 -14.44 11.85
N LEU A 167 7.56 -13.71 11.25
CA LEU A 167 7.43 -13.22 9.87
C LEU A 167 8.06 -14.21 8.89
N ASP A 168 7.42 -14.34 7.75
CA ASP A 168 7.87 -15.20 6.67
C ASP A 168 8.59 -14.38 5.58
N LEU A 169 9.30 -15.06 4.68
CA LEU A 169 9.86 -14.44 3.48
C LEU A 169 8.78 -14.25 2.41
N PRO A 170 8.96 -13.29 1.49
CA PRO A 170 8.17 -13.27 0.26
C PRO A 170 8.18 -14.64 -0.43
N PRO A 171 7.05 -15.14 -0.97
CA PRO A 171 6.99 -16.48 -1.57
C PRO A 171 8.06 -16.75 -2.63
N ILE A 172 8.39 -15.74 -3.43
CA ILE A 172 9.43 -15.86 -4.46
C ILE A 172 10.83 -15.97 -3.85
N THR A 173 11.10 -15.22 -2.78
CA THR A 173 12.37 -15.29 -2.05
C THR A 173 12.56 -16.67 -1.42
N ARG A 174 11.50 -17.21 -0.79
CA ARG A 174 11.51 -18.56 -0.22
C ARG A 174 11.81 -19.62 -1.30
N LEU A 175 11.14 -19.54 -2.47
CA LEU A 175 11.35 -20.46 -3.58
C LEU A 175 12.82 -20.41 -4.04
N THR A 176 13.37 -19.22 -4.25
CA THR A 176 14.73 -19.08 -4.76
C THR A 176 15.77 -19.52 -3.74
N GLU A 177 15.55 -19.31 -2.45
CA GLU A 177 16.42 -19.84 -1.39
C GLU A 177 16.39 -21.40 -1.37
N GLU A 178 15.25 -22.03 -1.55
CA GLU A 178 15.15 -23.48 -1.65
C GLU A 178 15.86 -24.03 -2.90
N LEU A 179 15.78 -23.34 -4.02
CA LEU A 179 16.52 -23.71 -5.24
C LEU A 179 18.03 -23.58 -5.02
N ARG A 180 18.48 -22.55 -4.31
CA ARG A 180 19.91 -22.36 -3.92
C ARG A 180 20.39 -23.50 -3.03
N LYS A 181 19.64 -23.89 -2.01
CA LYS A 181 19.96 -25.02 -1.14
C LYS A 181 20.10 -26.33 -1.92
N ARG A 182 19.37 -26.47 -3.04
CA ARG A 182 19.49 -27.63 -3.97
C ARG A 182 20.61 -27.49 -5.01
N GLY A 183 21.45 -26.48 -4.88
CA GLY A 183 22.64 -26.28 -5.72
C GLY A 183 22.43 -25.47 -6.99
N MET A 184 21.27 -24.78 -7.13
CA MET A 184 21.09 -23.84 -8.22
C MET A 184 21.88 -22.55 -7.95
N LYS A 185 22.67 -22.13 -8.93
CA LYS A 185 23.48 -20.89 -8.84
C LYS A 185 22.61 -19.71 -9.27
N ILE A 186 21.95 -19.08 -8.30
CA ILE A 186 21.14 -17.86 -8.45
C ILE A 186 21.48 -16.91 -7.31
N GLU A 187 21.23 -15.62 -7.51
CA GLU A 187 21.48 -14.58 -6.52
C GLU A 187 20.66 -14.79 -5.22
N PRO A 188 21.19 -14.38 -4.07
CA PRO A 188 20.43 -14.39 -2.83
C PRO A 188 19.37 -13.30 -2.81
N THR A 189 18.32 -13.52 -2.02
CA THR A 189 17.29 -12.51 -1.70
C THR A 189 16.65 -11.88 -2.95
N ILE A 190 16.16 -12.74 -3.84
CA ILE A 190 15.37 -12.31 -5.00
C ILE A 190 13.97 -11.91 -4.52
N LEU A 191 13.51 -10.72 -4.92
CA LEU A 191 12.26 -10.12 -4.45
C LEU A 191 11.17 -10.06 -5.53
N SER A 192 11.52 -10.27 -6.81
CA SER A 192 10.56 -10.22 -7.91
C SER A 192 10.49 -11.54 -8.69
N ILE A 193 9.31 -11.84 -9.22
CA ILE A 193 9.07 -13.02 -10.06
C ILE A 193 9.89 -12.93 -11.36
N ASP A 194 9.97 -11.74 -11.94
CA ASP A 194 10.68 -11.55 -13.22
C ASP A 194 12.19 -11.78 -13.06
N GLU A 195 12.77 -11.26 -11.97
CA GLU A 195 14.18 -11.51 -11.63
C GLU A 195 14.45 -13.00 -11.42
N ALA A 196 13.60 -13.69 -10.66
CA ALA A 196 13.72 -15.12 -10.43
C ALA A 196 13.60 -15.92 -11.73
N ALA A 197 12.60 -15.61 -12.56
CA ALA A 197 12.38 -16.30 -13.83
C ALA A 197 13.57 -16.12 -14.78
N GLY A 198 14.14 -14.92 -14.84
CA GLY A 198 15.35 -14.65 -15.64
C GLY A 198 16.52 -15.51 -15.20
N GLN A 199 16.87 -15.51 -13.92
CA GLN A 199 18.01 -16.26 -13.38
C GLN A 199 17.82 -17.79 -13.47
N ILE A 200 16.61 -18.29 -13.25
CA ILE A 200 16.29 -19.70 -13.41
C ILE A 200 16.43 -20.13 -14.89
N ALA A 201 15.92 -19.32 -15.83
CA ALA A 201 16.04 -19.61 -17.25
C ALA A 201 17.49 -19.63 -17.73
N GLU A 202 18.33 -18.68 -17.27
CA GLU A 202 19.76 -18.64 -17.58
C GLU A 202 20.49 -19.89 -17.04
N TYR A 203 20.22 -20.27 -15.80
CA TYR A 203 20.79 -21.47 -15.20
C TYR A 203 20.44 -22.75 -15.97
N LEU A 204 19.16 -22.90 -16.38
CA LEU A 204 18.70 -24.07 -17.14
C LEU A 204 19.32 -24.12 -18.54
N LYS A 205 19.43 -22.97 -19.24
CA LYS A 205 20.12 -22.89 -20.54
C LYS A 205 21.59 -23.30 -20.45
N ALA A 206 22.29 -22.82 -19.43
CA ALA A 206 23.69 -23.15 -19.21
C ALA A 206 23.89 -24.66 -18.98
N ARG A 207 22.91 -25.35 -18.39
CA ARG A 207 22.96 -26.78 -18.08
C ARG A 207 22.47 -27.67 -19.21
N GLY A 208 21.61 -27.12 -20.12
CA GLY A 208 21.10 -27.87 -21.29
C GLY A 208 22.03 -27.86 -22.49
N ASN A 209 23.08 -27.06 -22.49
CA ASN A 209 24.10 -27.00 -23.56
C ASN A 209 25.40 -27.78 -23.22
N GLY A 210 25.37 -28.61 -22.21
CA GLY A 210 26.43 -29.59 -21.84
C GLY A 210 25.82 -30.96 -21.74
#